data_cec8b115283ce1de07fe1eaebe18c184
#
_entry.id   cec8b115283ce1de07fe1eaebe18c184
#
_cell.length_a   1.000
_cell.length_b   1.000
_cell.length_c   1.000
_cell.angle_alpha   90.00
_cell.angle_beta   90.00
_cell.angle_gamma   90.00
#
_symmetry.space_group_name_H-M   'P 1'
#
loop_
_entity.id
_entity.type
_entity.pdbx_description
1 polymer ?
#
loop_
_entity_poly.entity_id
_entity_poly.type
_entity_poly.pdbx_seq_one_letter_code
_entity_poly.pdbx_strand_id
1 'polypeptide(L)'
;MKILLSLVALLASVLFVQLGSGSLGPLDALSGKALNFSSIEIGLIGSAHFLGFMIGCYITPLLISRVGHSRTFASLASLGAISALAHMVLPDAFWWIILRILSGMSVAGTYTIIEIWIQPKLNNQNRGKITGVYRLVDISGTLMAQAMIALLEPATFIAYNIIAVMCCLSILPLSLTTSLPPNIPHKIRLRPIMVFQFSPLAAYGVLVAGLSNSIFRTMGALYASYSGLKISQVALFLVFGILGGALSQVPAGWIAAVSYTHLRAHET
;
A
#
# COMPACT_ATOMS: atom_id res chain seq x y z
N MET A 1 17.54 1.57 20.44
CA MET A 1 16.25 1.41 21.15
C MET A 1 15.42 2.69 21.12
N LYS A 2 15.92 3.86 21.55
CA LYS A 2 15.15 5.15 21.56
C LYS A 2 14.59 5.54 20.17
N ILE A 3 15.33 5.36 19.06
CA ILE A 3 14.88 5.68 17.71
C ILE A 3 13.71 4.76 17.28
N LEU A 4 13.79 3.46 17.58
CA LEU A 4 12.70 2.53 17.26
C LEU A 4 11.42 2.90 18.05
N LEU A 5 11.54 3.27 19.32
CA LEU A 5 10.39 3.75 20.12
C LEU A 5 9.76 4.99 19.50
N SER A 6 10.58 5.92 18.98
CA SER A 6 10.04 7.12 18.27
C SER A 6 9.37 6.81 16.93
N LEU A 7 9.55 5.59 16.40
CA LEU A 7 8.93 5.13 15.16
C LEU A 7 7.72 4.22 15.39
N VAL A 8 7.46 3.79 16.63
CA VAL A 8 6.36 2.86 16.96
C VAL A 8 5.02 3.38 16.43
N ALA A 9 4.74 4.66 16.62
CA ALA A 9 3.50 5.27 16.13
C ALA A 9 3.39 5.20 14.61
N LEU A 10 4.47 5.51 13.89
CA LEU A 10 4.51 5.42 12.42
C LEU A 10 4.32 3.97 11.95
N LEU A 11 5.01 3.02 12.60
CA LEU A 11 4.91 1.59 12.27
C LEU A 11 3.50 1.03 12.57
N ALA A 12 2.87 1.46 13.66
CA ALA A 12 1.49 1.11 13.97
C ALA A 12 0.53 1.69 12.92
N SER A 13 0.75 2.94 12.47
CA SER A 13 -0.05 3.52 11.38
C SER A 13 0.10 2.72 10.08
N VAL A 14 1.32 2.27 9.73
CA VAL A 14 1.56 1.38 8.55
C VAL A 14 0.74 0.11 8.66
N LEU A 15 0.75 -0.54 9.83
CA LEU A 15 0.00 -1.77 10.05
C LEU A 15 -1.50 -1.57 9.79
N PHE A 16 -2.10 -0.51 10.38
CA PHE A 16 -3.51 -0.22 10.18
C PHE A 16 -3.84 0.23 8.76
N VAL A 17 -2.97 0.99 8.09
CA VAL A 17 -3.14 1.33 6.67
C VAL A 17 -3.17 0.06 5.82
N GLN A 18 -2.28 -0.91 6.08
CA GLN A 18 -2.28 -2.18 5.36
C GLN A 18 -3.52 -3.02 5.65
N LEU A 19 -3.97 -3.10 6.90
CA LEU A 19 -5.19 -3.82 7.26
C LEU A 19 -6.42 -3.24 6.54
N GLY A 20 -6.52 -1.92 6.45
CA GLY A 20 -7.60 -1.25 5.74
C GLY A 20 -7.46 -1.41 4.22
N SER A 21 -6.43 -0.81 3.64
CA SER A 21 -6.30 -0.72 2.19
C SER A 21 -5.85 -2.02 1.52
N GLY A 22 -5.06 -2.84 2.20
CA GLY A 22 -4.50 -4.07 1.64
C GLY A 22 -5.55 -5.15 1.37
N SER A 23 -6.62 -5.20 2.14
CA SER A 23 -7.74 -6.14 1.95
C SER A 23 -8.79 -5.62 0.95
N LEU A 24 -8.87 -4.32 0.70
CA LEU A 24 -9.93 -3.74 -0.12
C LEU A 24 -9.92 -4.25 -1.56
N GLY A 25 -8.74 -4.39 -2.20
CA GLY A 25 -8.64 -4.86 -3.59
C GLY A 25 -9.22 -6.26 -3.81
N PRO A 26 -8.74 -7.28 -3.08
CA PRO A 26 -9.31 -8.62 -3.16
C PRO A 26 -10.77 -8.70 -2.72
N LEU A 27 -11.18 -7.93 -1.70
CA LEU A 27 -12.57 -7.88 -1.26
C LEU A 27 -13.47 -7.31 -2.36
N ASP A 28 -13.06 -6.24 -3.06
CA ASP A 28 -13.81 -5.66 -4.17
C ASP A 28 -13.96 -6.65 -5.34
N ALA A 29 -12.90 -7.42 -5.64
CA ALA A 29 -12.97 -8.43 -6.68
C ALA A 29 -14.00 -9.53 -6.35
N LEU A 30 -14.01 -10.01 -5.10
CA LEU A 30 -14.97 -11.01 -4.62
C LEU A 30 -16.40 -10.44 -4.50
N SER A 31 -16.52 -9.22 -4.00
CA SER A 31 -17.82 -8.53 -3.87
C SER A 31 -18.41 -8.16 -5.23
N GLY A 32 -17.60 -7.69 -6.17
CA GLY A 32 -18.04 -7.41 -7.53
C GLY A 32 -18.56 -8.68 -8.22
N LYS A 33 -17.88 -9.82 -8.03
CA LYS A 33 -18.39 -11.12 -8.50
C LYS A 33 -19.73 -11.46 -7.85
N ALA A 34 -19.88 -11.26 -6.54
CA ALA A 34 -21.14 -11.53 -5.82
C ALA A 34 -22.29 -10.61 -6.27
N LEU A 35 -21.98 -9.37 -6.68
CA LEU A 35 -22.91 -8.40 -7.23
C LEU A 35 -23.13 -8.55 -8.75
N ASN A 36 -22.58 -9.61 -9.36
CA ASN A 36 -22.67 -9.88 -10.80
C ASN A 36 -22.02 -8.82 -11.70
N PHE A 37 -20.99 -8.12 -11.22
CA PHE A 37 -20.21 -7.25 -12.08
C PHE A 37 -19.44 -8.08 -13.12
N SER A 38 -19.33 -7.59 -14.33
CA SER A 38 -18.52 -8.23 -15.36
C SER A 38 -17.02 -8.22 -15.01
N SER A 39 -16.26 -9.15 -15.57
CA SER A 39 -14.80 -9.20 -15.37
C SER A 39 -14.10 -7.92 -15.84
N ILE A 40 -14.66 -7.23 -16.83
CA ILE A 40 -14.16 -5.93 -17.32
C ILE A 40 -14.36 -4.85 -16.25
N GLU A 41 -15.56 -4.76 -15.67
CA GLU A 41 -15.84 -3.80 -14.59
C GLU A 41 -14.94 -4.03 -13.39
N ILE A 42 -14.76 -5.27 -12.95
CA ILE A 42 -13.85 -5.62 -11.85
C ILE A 42 -12.41 -5.23 -12.20
N GLY A 43 -11.97 -5.44 -13.43
CA GLY A 43 -10.67 -5.01 -13.92
C GLY A 43 -10.48 -3.50 -13.92
N LEU A 44 -11.51 -2.74 -14.32
CA LEU A 44 -11.52 -1.28 -14.30
C LEU A 44 -11.48 -0.74 -12.86
N ILE A 45 -12.26 -1.33 -11.95
CA ILE A 45 -12.24 -1.00 -10.51
C ILE A 45 -10.84 -1.20 -9.93
N GLY A 46 -10.18 -2.34 -10.23
CA GLY A 46 -8.80 -2.59 -9.82
C GLY A 46 -7.81 -1.58 -10.39
N SER A 47 -7.93 -1.24 -11.68
CA SER A 47 -7.07 -0.28 -12.37
C SER A 47 -7.25 1.15 -11.86
N ALA A 48 -8.46 1.53 -11.52
CA ALA A 48 -8.82 2.84 -10.97
C ALA A 48 -8.06 3.16 -9.67
N HIS A 49 -7.77 2.14 -8.85
CA HIS A 49 -6.94 2.32 -7.65
C HIS A 49 -5.55 2.87 -8.00
N PHE A 50 -4.91 2.37 -9.04
CA PHE A 50 -3.57 2.81 -9.44
C PHE A 50 -3.58 4.20 -10.06
N LEU A 51 -4.65 4.57 -10.79
CA LEU A 51 -4.85 5.94 -11.23
C LEU A 51 -4.93 6.88 -10.01
N GLY A 52 -5.74 6.52 -9.02
CA GLY A 52 -5.81 7.25 -7.75
C GLY A 52 -4.46 7.33 -7.04
N PHE A 53 -3.71 6.24 -7.01
CA PHE A 53 -2.37 6.19 -6.43
C PHE A 53 -1.43 7.19 -7.10
N MET A 54 -1.40 7.27 -8.42
CA MET A 54 -0.61 8.25 -9.17
C MET A 54 -1.01 9.68 -8.83
N ILE A 55 -2.30 9.98 -8.77
CA ILE A 55 -2.84 11.29 -8.38
C ILE A 55 -2.41 11.62 -6.94
N GLY A 56 -2.51 10.66 -6.03
CA GLY A 56 -2.11 10.78 -4.64
C GLY A 56 -0.63 11.12 -4.47
N CYS A 57 0.25 10.44 -5.21
CA CYS A 57 1.68 10.76 -5.22
C CYS A 57 1.97 12.21 -5.62
N TYR A 58 1.17 12.77 -6.54
CA TYR A 58 1.34 14.14 -7.01
C TYR A 58 0.76 15.17 -6.03
N ILE A 59 -0.43 14.90 -5.48
CA ILE A 59 -1.15 15.86 -4.63
C ILE A 59 -0.59 15.90 -3.21
N THR A 60 -0.13 14.77 -2.66
CA THR A 60 0.31 14.67 -1.25
C THR A 60 1.40 15.67 -0.89
N PRO A 61 2.49 15.85 -1.66
CA PRO A 61 3.50 16.84 -1.34
C PRO A 61 2.95 18.27 -1.31
N LEU A 62 1.97 18.59 -2.15
CA LEU A 62 1.31 19.90 -2.19
C LEU A 62 0.47 20.12 -0.93
N LEU A 63 -0.25 19.08 -0.49
CA LEU A 63 -1.03 19.14 0.75
C LEU A 63 -0.13 19.29 1.97
N ILE A 64 0.97 18.52 2.04
CA ILE A 64 1.96 18.61 3.12
C ILE A 64 2.49 20.04 3.24
N SER A 65 2.82 20.69 2.10
CA SER A 65 3.35 22.05 2.10
C SER A 65 2.36 23.10 2.60
N ARG A 66 1.04 22.82 2.51
CA ARG A 66 -0.02 23.75 2.92
C ARG A 66 -0.47 23.53 4.37
N VAL A 67 -0.70 22.30 4.77
CA VAL A 67 -1.35 22.01 6.05
C VAL A 67 -0.50 21.14 7.00
N GLY A 68 0.68 20.69 6.53
CA GLY A 68 1.61 19.85 7.31
C GLY A 68 1.30 18.35 7.24
N HIS A 69 2.22 17.55 7.79
CA HIS A 69 2.21 16.08 7.65
C HIS A 69 1.00 15.43 8.33
N SER A 70 0.77 15.73 9.63
CA SER A 70 -0.27 15.04 10.42
C SER A 70 -1.69 15.32 9.90
N ARG A 71 -1.98 16.58 9.52
CA ARG A 71 -3.29 16.94 8.98
C ARG A 71 -3.51 16.31 7.60
N THR A 72 -2.48 16.30 6.74
CA THR A 72 -2.56 15.64 5.43
C THR A 72 -2.79 14.14 5.60
N PHE A 73 -2.09 13.49 6.53
CA PHE A 73 -2.29 12.07 6.83
C PHE A 73 -3.73 11.78 7.27
N ALA A 74 -4.23 12.53 8.25
CA ALA A 74 -5.59 12.36 8.75
C ALA A 74 -6.63 12.56 7.64
N SER A 75 -6.48 13.59 6.81
CA SER A 75 -7.39 13.85 5.70
C SER A 75 -7.40 12.70 4.68
N LEU A 76 -6.22 12.19 4.31
CA LEU A 76 -6.12 11.10 3.33
C LEU A 76 -6.59 9.76 3.90
N ALA A 77 -6.28 9.45 5.16
CA ALA A 77 -6.80 8.24 5.82
C ALA A 77 -8.33 8.29 5.99
N SER A 78 -8.88 9.47 6.32
CA SER A 78 -10.35 9.68 6.34
C SER A 78 -10.98 9.50 4.96
N LEU A 79 -10.32 9.97 3.89
CA LEU A 79 -10.76 9.75 2.52
C LEU A 79 -10.82 8.25 2.18
N GLY A 80 -9.84 7.48 2.64
CA GLY A 80 -9.83 6.02 2.51
C GLY A 80 -10.99 5.36 3.25
N ALA A 81 -11.29 5.81 4.47
CA ALA A 81 -12.42 5.32 5.24
C ALA A 81 -13.76 5.64 4.58
N ILE A 82 -13.95 6.88 4.11
CA ILE A 82 -15.15 7.30 3.37
C ILE A 82 -15.32 6.46 2.10
N SER A 83 -14.23 6.25 1.37
CA SER A 83 -14.24 5.39 0.18
C SER A 83 -14.73 3.98 0.51
N ALA A 84 -14.19 3.35 1.57
CA ALA A 84 -14.62 2.01 1.96
C ALA A 84 -16.12 1.98 2.37
N LEU A 85 -16.57 2.91 3.21
CA LEU A 85 -17.97 2.98 3.65
C LEU A 85 -18.94 3.15 2.48
N ALA A 86 -18.57 3.94 1.48
CA ALA A 86 -19.45 4.26 0.35
C ALA A 86 -19.64 3.10 -0.63
N HIS A 87 -18.76 2.07 -0.64
CA HIS A 87 -18.90 0.94 -1.58
C HIS A 87 -20.27 0.27 -1.49
N MET A 88 -20.73 -0.02 -0.28
CA MET A 88 -22.01 -0.70 -0.10
C MET A 88 -23.24 0.25 -0.09
N VAL A 89 -22.99 1.55 0.05
CA VAL A 89 -24.04 2.57 -0.12
C VAL A 89 -24.36 2.79 -1.61
N LEU A 90 -23.34 2.62 -2.46
CA LEU A 90 -23.41 2.83 -3.90
C LEU A 90 -22.93 1.53 -4.62
N PRO A 91 -23.71 0.42 -4.58
CA PRO A 91 -23.30 -0.88 -5.09
C PRO A 91 -23.40 -0.97 -6.62
N ASP A 92 -22.69 -0.09 -7.31
CA ASP A 92 -22.66 0.02 -8.77
C ASP A 92 -21.20 0.19 -9.23
N ALA A 93 -20.83 -0.46 -10.35
CA ALA A 93 -19.47 -0.51 -10.84
C ALA A 93 -18.88 0.87 -11.16
N PHE A 94 -19.70 1.79 -11.70
CA PHE A 94 -19.24 3.15 -12.01
C PHE A 94 -18.82 3.91 -10.75
N TRP A 95 -19.63 3.85 -9.69
CA TRP A 95 -19.30 4.49 -8.42
C TRP A 95 -18.11 3.84 -7.77
N TRP A 96 -17.97 2.52 -7.85
CA TRP A 96 -16.80 1.80 -7.32
C TRP A 96 -15.49 2.21 -8.00
N ILE A 97 -15.52 2.51 -9.30
CA ILE A 97 -14.34 3.09 -10.00
C ILE A 97 -13.92 4.40 -9.33
N ILE A 98 -14.87 5.31 -9.06
CA ILE A 98 -14.59 6.60 -8.41
C ILE A 98 -14.06 6.38 -6.99
N LEU A 99 -14.70 5.53 -6.21
CA LEU A 99 -14.28 5.21 -4.85
C LEU A 99 -12.89 4.58 -4.81
N ARG A 100 -12.55 3.77 -5.80
CA ARG A 100 -11.20 3.17 -5.92
C ARG A 100 -10.13 4.20 -6.27
N ILE A 101 -10.45 5.23 -7.05
CA ILE A 101 -9.54 6.38 -7.25
C ILE A 101 -9.28 7.06 -5.90
N LEU A 102 -10.31 7.34 -5.12
CA LEU A 102 -10.18 7.98 -3.81
C LEU A 102 -9.36 7.12 -2.84
N SER A 103 -9.61 5.80 -2.80
CA SER A 103 -8.83 4.87 -1.97
C SER A 103 -7.37 4.81 -2.40
N GLY A 104 -7.08 4.83 -3.70
CA GLY A 104 -5.72 4.87 -4.24
C GLY A 104 -4.97 6.13 -3.83
N MET A 105 -5.62 7.30 -3.90
CA MET A 105 -5.08 8.57 -3.42
C MET A 105 -4.76 8.51 -1.91
N SER A 106 -5.66 7.92 -1.11
CA SER A 106 -5.47 7.73 0.32
C SER A 106 -4.22 6.90 0.61
N VAL A 107 -4.07 5.76 -0.04
CA VAL A 107 -2.93 4.84 0.15
C VAL A 107 -1.63 5.51 -0.23
N ALA A 108 -1.54 6.09 -1.43
CA ALA A 108 -0.34 6.77 -1.90
C ALA A 108 0.09 7.88 -0.94
N GLY A 109 -0.87 8.66 -0.47
CA GLY A 109 -0.58 9.78 0.40
C GLY A 109 -0.15 9.38 1.80
N THR A 110 -0.82 8.42 2.42
CA THR A 110 -0.46 7.92 3.74
C THR A 110 0.95 7.31 3.75
N TYR A 111 1.30 6.49 2.73
CA TYR A 111 2.65 5.94 2.58
C TYR A 111 3.70 7.03 2.32
N THR A 112 3.42 7.97 1.44
CA THR A 112 4.34 9.09 1.15
C THR A 112 4.68 9.87 2.43
N ILE A 113 3.68 10.14 3.27
CA ILE A 113 3.89 10.86 4.54
C ILE A 113 4.73 10.04 5.50
N ILE A 114 4.44 8.75 5.66
CA ILE A 114 5.20 7.86 6.55
C ILE A 114 6.67 7.78 6.09
N GLU A 115 6.91 7.61 4.80
CA GLU A 115 8.27 7.53 4.25
C GLU A 115 9.03 8.85 4.43
N ILE A 116 8.41 9.99 4.15
CA ILE A 116 9.02 11.32 4.39
C ILE A 116 9.36 11.49 5.88
N TRP A 117 8.55 10.97 6.79
CA TRP A 117 8.78 11.10 8.23
C TRP A 117 9.88 10.16 8.75
N ILE A 118 10.09 9.03 8.11
CA ILE A 118 11.15 8.07 8.46
C ILE A 118 12.51 8.54 7.94
N GLN A 119 12.58 9.09 6.72
CA GLN A 119 13.83 9.43 6.03
C GLN A 119 14.85 10.23 6.85
N PRO A 120 14.51 11.32 7.55
CA PRO A 120 15.47 12.10 8.33
C PRO A 120 16.06 11.37 9.54
N LYS A 121 15.45 10.24 9.93
CA LYS A 121 15.90 9.40 11.06
C LYS A 121 16.91 8.33 10.62
N LEU A 122 17.11 8.18 9.30
CA LEU A 122 18.03 7.23 8.71
C LEU A 122 19.44 7.82 8.61
N ASN A 123 20.43 7.03 9.01
CA ASN A 123 21.85 7.27 8.77
C ASN A 123 22.52 5.97 8.29
N ASN A 124 23.77 6.03 7.87
CA ASN A 124 24.48 4.87 7.34
C ASN A 124 24.57 3.68 8.32
N GLN A 125 24.52 3.94 9.64
CA GLN A 125 24.63 2.90 10.68
C GLN A 125 23.28 2.23 10.99
N ASN A 126 22.15 2.94 10.86
CA ASN A 126 20.84 2.45 11.28
C ASN A 126 19.88 2.17 10.12
N ARG A 127 20.20 2.64 8.90
CA ARG A 127 19.32 2.57 7.72
C ARG A 127 18.81 1.16 7.46
N GLY A 128 19.70 0.15 7.42
CA GLY A 128 19.31 -1.24 7.17
C GLY A 128 18.35 -1.78 8.24
N LYS A 129 18.60 -1.48 9.52
CA LYS A 129 17.78 -1.92 10.64
C LYS A 129 16.39 -1.28 10.61
N ILE A 130 16.30 0.03 10.44
CA ILE A 130 15.03 0.76 10.45
C ILE A 130 14.19 0.36 9.21
N THR A 131 14.81 0.33 8.03
CA THR A 131 14.11 -0.09 6.79
C THR A 131 13.66 -1.55 6.88
N GLY A 132 14.48 -2.43 7.47
CA GLY A 132 14.14 -3.83 7.70
C GLY A 132 12.91 -3.98 8.61
N VAL A 133 12.87 -3.27 9.74
CA VAL A 133 11.71 -3.27 10.64
C VAL A 133 10.47 -2.70 9.95
N TYR A 134 10.60 -1.58 9.22
CA TYR A 134 9.51 -1.00 8.45
C TYR A 134 8.92 -2.01 7.44
N ARG A 135 9.79 -2.67 6.66
CA ARG A 135 9.37 -3.70 5.70
C ARG A 135 8.74 -4.92 6.35
N LEU A 136 9.27 -5.36 7.49
CA LEU A 136 8.68 -6.46 8.26
C LEU A 136 7.25 -6.13 8.71
N VAL A 137 7.02 -4.94 9.23
CA VAL A 137 5.69 -4.48 9.63
C VAL A 137 4.75 -4.36 8.42
N ASP A 138 5.23 -3.80 7.32
CA ASP A 138 4.48 -3.66 6.07
C ASP A 138 4.03 -5.03 5.51
N ILE A 139 4.96 -5.99 5.41
CA ILE A 139 4.67 -7.36 4.97
C ILE A 139 3.71 -8.06 5.94
N SER A 140 3.95 -7.93 7.25
CA SER A 140 3.07 -8.52 8.27
C SER A 140 1.65 -7.97 8.17
N GLY A 141 1.51 -6.65 8.01
CA GLY A 141 0.22 -6.00 7.79
C GLY A 141 -0.47 -6.50 6.51
N THR A 142 0.30 -6.66 5.44
CA THR A 142 -0.23 -7.21 4.18
C THR A 142 -0.73 -8.66 4.35
N LEU A 143 0.05 -9.52 5.03
CA LEU A 143 -0.35 -10.90 5.30
C LEU A 143 -1.62 -10.97 6.16
N MET A 144 -1.69 -10.14 7.20
CA MET A 144 -2.88 -10.04 8.05
C MET A 144 -4.09 -9.53 7.27
N ALA A 145 -3.91 -8.57 6.38
CA ALA A 145 -4.98 -8.05 5.52
C ALA A 145 -5.53 -9.13 4.59
N GLN A 146 -4.67 -9.96 4.00
CA GLN A 146 -5.14 -11.09 3.17
C GLN A 146 -5.82 -12.18 4.01
N ALA A 147 -5.27 -12.50 5.18
CA ALA A 147 -5.89 -13.47 6.09
C ALA A 147 -7.27 -12.99 6.58
N MET A 148 -7.43 -11.68 6.80
CA MET A 148 -8.69 -11.07 7.21
C MET A 148 -9.82 -11.31 6.18
N ILE A 149 -9.51 -11.45 4.89
CA ILE A 149 -10.49 -11.75 3.84
C ILE A 149 -11.25 -13.05 4.12
N ALA A 150 -10.60 -14.04 4.76
CA ALA A 150 -11.25 -15.29 5.14
C ALA A 150 -12.40 -15.10 6.14
N LEU A 151 -12.40 -13.97 6.87
CA LEU A 151 -13.38 -13.61 7.89
C LEU A 151 -14.42 -12.60 7.38
N LEU A 152 -14.20 -12.04 6.20
CA LEU A 152 -15.06 -11.03 5.61
C LEU A 152 -16.00 -11.67 4.58
N GLU A 153 -17.29 -11.49 4.78
CA GLU A 153 -18.28 -11.89 3.79
C GLU A 153 -18.33 -10.82 2.68
N PRO A 154 -18.05 -11.20 1.41
CA PRO A 154 -18.11 -10.25 0.29
C PRO A 154 -19.48 -9.62 0.12
N ALA A 155 -19.50 -8.41 -0.43
CA ALA A 155 -20.72 -7.64 -0.69
C ALA A 155 -21.58 -7.38 0.56
N THR A 156 -20.96 -7.22 1.73
CA THR A 156 -21.63 -6.87 2.98
C THR A 156 -21.16 -5.54 3.57
N PHE A 157 -22.06 -4.80 4.21
CA PHE A 157 -21.71 -3.58 4.93
C PHE A 157 -20.69 -3.84 6.04
N ILE A 158 -20.76 -4.98 6.72
CA ILE A 158 -19.84 -5.33 7.81
C ILE A 158 -18.41 -5.40 7.32
N ALA A 159 -18.16 -6.05 6.17
CA ALA A 159 -16.83 -6.18 5.61
C ALA A 159 -16.21 -4.81 5.32
N TYR A 160 -16.93 -3.94 4.65
CA TYR A 160 -16.45 -2.59 4.31
C TYR A 160 -16.34 -1.67 5.51
N ASN A 161 -17.21 -1.80 6.51
CA ASN A 161 -17.12 -1.07 7.78
C ASN A 161 -15.85 -1.44 8.55
N ILE A 162 -15.49 -2.73 8.60
CA ILE A 162 -14.23 -3.17 9.24
C ILE A 162 -13.03 -2.51 8.56
N ILE A 163 -13.00 -2.48 7.22
CA ILE A 163 -11.94 -1.80 6.47
C ILE A 163 -11.89 -0.31 6.81
N ALA A 164 -13.03 0.36 6.85
CA ALA A 164 -13.11 1.77 7.19
C ALA A 164 -12.61 2.05 8.62
N VAL A 165 -12.95 1.18 9.58
CA VAL A 165 -12.45 1.25 10.96
C VAL A 165 -10.93 1.13 10.98
N MET A 166 -10.33 0.19 10.22
CA MET A 166 -8.87 0.06 10.13
C MET A 166 -8.23 1.34 9.55
N CYS A 167 -8.84 1.94 8.52
CA CYS A 167 -8.38 3.23 7.99
C CYS A 167 -8.44 4.34 9.04
N CYS A 168 -9.50 4.43 9.83
CA CYS A 168 -9.63 5.40 10.91
C CYS A 168 -8.59 5.13 12.03
N LEU A 169 -8.41 3.87 12.42
CA LEU A 169 -7.43 3.48 13.43
C LEU A 169 -6.00 3.85 13.04
N SER A 170 -5.67 3.93 11.75
CA SER A 170 -4.35 4.35 11.28
C SER A 170 -4.00 5.79 11.68
N ILE A 171 -5.01 6.64 11.92
CA ILE A 171 -4.83 8.05 12.29
C ILE A 171 -4.35 8.18 13.73
N LEU A 172 -4.85 7.33 14.64
CA LEU A 172 -4.63 7.46 16.07
C LEU A 172 -3.15 7.44 16.48
N PRO A 173 -2.33 6.44 16.06
CA PRO A 173 -0.94 6.40 16.47
C PRO A 173 -0.15 7.64 16.00
N LEU A 174 -0.45 8.12 14.80
CA LEU A 174 0.24 9.27 14.23
C LEU A 174 -0.18 10.58 14.90
N SER A 175 -1.46 10.75 15.24
CA SER A 175 -1.96 11.95 15.92
C SER A 175 -1.50 12.05 17.37
N LEU A 176 -1.21 10.91 18.00
CA LEU A 176 -0.74 10.83 19.38
C LEU A 176 0.79 10.83 19.51
N THR A 177 1.52 10.82 18.38
CA THR A 177 2.99 10.80 18.42
C THR A 177 3.57 12.14 18.88
N THR A 178 4.55 12.07 19.75
CA THR A 178 5.39 13.23 20.14
C THR A 178 6.57 13.45 19.20
N SER A 179 6.73 12.59 18.20
CA SER A 179 7.81 12.68 17.21
C SER A 179 7.56 13.88 16.30
N LEU A 180 8.49 14.83 16.30
CA LEU A 180 8.39 16.01 15.44
C LEU A 180 8.39 15.62 13.96
N PRO A 181 7.50 16.21 13.15
CA PRO A 181 7.50 16.01 11.71
C PRO A 181 8.78 16.65 11.11
N PRO A 182 9.26 16.13 9.98
CA PRO A 182 10.39 16.73 9.29
C PRO A 182 10.05 18.13 8.77
N ASN A 183 11.08 18.95 8.58
CA ASN A 183 10.92 20.26 7.95
C ASN A 183 10.42 20.12 6.51
N ILE A 184 9.47 20.95 6.12
CA ILE A 184 8.87 20.94 4.79
C ILE A 184 9.76 21.75 3.85
N PRO A 185 10.28 21.16 2.77
CA PRO A 185 10.98 21.93 1.73
C PRO A 185 10.01 22.92 1.06
N HIS A 186 10.42 24.18 0.92
CA HIS A 186 9.59 25.23 0.32
C HIS A 186 9.19 24.99 -1.16
N LYS A 187 9.90 24.12 -1.88
CA LYS A 187 9.61 23.78 -3.28
C LYS A 187 9.79 22.29 -3.52
N ILE A 188 8.69 21.57 -3.55
CA ILE A 188 8.66 20.17 -3.96
C ILE A 188 8.37 20.14 -5.46
N ARG A 189 9.31 19.60 -6.27
CA ARG A 189 9.12 19.35 -7.70
C ARG A 189 9.23 17.87 -7.98
N LEU A 190 8.13 17.24 -8.35
CA LEU A 190 8.13 15.88 -8.86
C LEU A 190 8.68 15.87 -10.29
N ARG A 191 9.72 15.08 -10.53
CA ARG A 191 10.34 14.91 -11.84
C ARG A 191 10.42 13.42 -12.20
N PRO A 192 9.29 12.78 -12.52
CA PRO A 192 9.25 11.34 -12.78
C PRO A 192 10.15 10.91 -13.93
N ILE A 193 10.32 11.77 -14.96
CA ILE A 193 11.18 11.50 -16.10
C ILE A 193 12.65 11.35 -15.69
N MET A 194 13.09 12.02 -14.62
CA MET A 194 14.48 11.90 -14.16
C MET A 194 14.82 10.46 -13.71
N VAL A 195 13.87 9.70 -13.20
CA VAL A 195 14.11 8.30 -12.79
C VAL A 195 14.54 7.46 -13.99
N PHE A 196 13.89 7.66 -15.13
CA PHE A 196 14.28 6.98 -16.40
C PHE A 196 15.63 7.46 -16.92
N GLN A 197 16.00 8.71 -16.70
CA GLN A 197 17.30 9.23 -17.11
C GLN A 197 18.44 8.70 -16.23
N PHE A 198 18.22 8.54 -14.91
CA PHE A 198 19.25 8.03 -14.01
C PHE A 198 19.45 6.53 -14.10
N SER A 199 18.39 5.76 -14.22
CA SER A 199 18.45 4.29 -14.29
C SER A 199 17.23 3.73 -15.01
N PRO A 200 17.27 3.61 -16.35
CA PRO A 200 16.17 3.02 -17.13
C PRO A 200 15.81 1.61 -16.63
N LEU A 201 16.84 0.78 -16.36
CA LEU A 201 16.65 -0.58 -15.89
C LEU A 201 15.87 -0.63 -14.57
N ALA A 202 16.23 0.22 -13.60
CA ALA A 202 15.51 0.30 -12.34
C ALA A 202 14.08 0.81 -12.53
N ALA A 203 13.88 1.79 -13.40
CA ALA A 203 12.54 2.33 -13.70
C ALA A 203 11.63 1.27 -14.31
N TYR A 204 12.08 0.53 -15.33
CA TYR A 204 11.33 -0.57 -15.93
C TYR A 204 11.12 -1.72 -14.93
N GLY A 205 12.14 -2.07 -14.14
CA GLY A 205 12.03 -3.10 -13.11
C GLY A 205 10.92 -2.80 -12.08
N VAL A 206 10.85 -1.56 -11.60
CA VAL A 206 9.79 -1.12 -10.66
C VAL A 206 8.41 -1.16 -11.33
N LEU A 207 8.31 -0.75 -12.61
CA LEU A 207 7.04 -0.82 -13.36
C LEU A 207 6.56 -2.26 -13.49
N VAL A 208 7.42 -3.19 -13.94
CA VAL A 208 7.07 -4.60 -14.09
C VAL A 208 6.69 -5.23 -12.75
N ALA A 209 7.45 -4.97 -11.69
CA ALA A 209 7.16 -5.47 -10.36
C ALA A 209 5.83 -4.91 -9.82
N GLY A 210 5.57 -3.62 -10.04
CA GLY A 210 4.31 -2.96 -9.66
C GLY A 210 3.12 -3.56 -10.38
N LEU A 211 3.19 -3.73 -11.70
CA LEU A 211 2.14 -4.36 -12.52
C LEU A 211 1.88 -5.80 -12.08
N SER A 212 2.93 -6.61 -11.92
CA SER A 212 2.80 -8.01 -11.51
C SER A 212 2.13 -8.15 -10.14
N ASN A 213 2.56 -7.34 -9.16
CA ASN A 213 1.98 -7.34 -7.82
C ASN A 213 0.50 -6.91 -7.85
N SER A 214 0.19 -5.90 -8.63
CA SER A 214 -1.16 -5.39 -8.83
C SER A 214 -2.10 -6.45 -9.40
N ILE A 215 -1.71 -7.06 -10.51
CA ILE A 215 -2.47 -8.12 -11.18
C ILE A 215 -2.69 -9.29 -10.22
N PHE A 216 -1.64 -9.72 -9.51
CA PHE A 216 -1.77 -10.82 -8.54
C PHE A 216 -2.77 -10.51 -7.43
N ARG A 217 -2.74 -9.32 -6.86
CA ARG A 217 -3.64 -8.95 -5.75
C ARG A 217 -5.11 -8.88 -6.17
N THR A 218 -5.40 -8.34 -7.34
CA THR A 218 -6.78 -8.11 -7.80
C THR A 218 -7.30 -9.30 -8.59
N MET A 219 -6.60 -9.67 -9.66
CA MET A 219 -7.03 -10.75 -10.55
C MET A 219 -6.76 -12.14 -9.95
N GLY A 220 -5.75 -12.28 -9.09
CA GLY A 220 -5.48 -13.54 -8.38
C GLY A 220 -6.65 -13.97 -7.50
N ALA A 221 -7.25 -13.05 -6.74
CA ALA A 221 -8.43 -13.32 -5.93
C ALA A 221 -9.63 -13.76 -6.80
N LEU A 222 -9.84 -13.06 -7.91
CA LEU A 222 -10.91 -13.34 -8.85
C LEU A 222 -10.71 -14.72 -9.53
N TYR A 223 -9.50 -14.98 -10.03
CA TYR A 223 -9.11 -16.25 -10.63
C TYR A 223 -9.33 -17.43 -9.67
N ALA A 224 -8.83 -17.32 -8.44
CA ALA A 224 -9.01 -18.35 -7.42
C ALA A 224 -10.50 -18.61 -7.13
N SER A 225 -11.32 -17.55 -7.09
CA SER A 225 -12.76 -17.66 -6.90
C SER A 225 -13.47 -18.31 -8.11
N TYR A 226 -13.06 -18.03 -9.34
CA TYR A 226 -13.60 -18.71 -10.53
C TYR A 226 -13.15 -20.16 -10.65
N SER A 227 -12.00 -20.51 -10.07
CA SER A 227 -11.51 -21.90 -9.95
C SER A 227 -12.26 -22.72 -8.90
N GLY A 228 -13.30 -22.17 -8.27
CA GLY A 228 -14.15 -22.89 -7.31
C GLY A 228 -13.60 -22.90 -5.88
N LEU A 229 -12.55 -22.13 -5.57
CA LEU A 229 -12.01 -22.05 -4.22
C LEU A 229 -12.97 -21.29 -3.29
N LYS A 230 -13.14 -21.80 -2.07
CA LYS A 230 -13.86 -21.09 -1.00
C LYS A 230 -13.09 -19.82 -0.58
N ILE A 231 -13.80 -18.84 0.02
CA ILE A 231 -13.20 -17.55 0.44
C ILE A 231 -11.97 -17.76 1.32
N SER A 232 -11.99 -18.71 2.26
CA SER A 232 -10.83 -19.04 3.09
C SER A 232 -9.64 -19.60 2.29
N GLN A 233 -9.89 -20.35 1.24
CA GLN A 233 -8.85 -20.87 0.35
C GLN A 233 -8.29 -19.77 -0.56
N VAL A 234 -9.15 -18.83 -1.02
CA VAL A 234 -8.71 -17.62 -1.74
C VAL A 234 -7.79 -16.79 -0.86
N ALA A 235 -8.15 -16.56 0.40
CA ALA A 235 -7.31 -15.86 1.34
C ALA A 235 -5.95 -16.54 1.53
N LEU A 236 -5.92 -17.86 1.72
CA LEU A 236 -4.68 -18.65 1.82
C LEU A 236 -3.84 -18.57 0.55
N PHE A 237 -4.45 -18.64 -0.63
CA PHE A 237 -3.75 -18.48 -1.91
C PHE A 237 -3.02 -17.14 -1.98
N LEU A 238 -3.67 -16.04 -1.58
CA LEU A 238 -3.07 -14.72 -1.55
C LEU A 238 -1.96 -14.61 -0.50
N VAL A 239 -2.17 -15.18 0.70
CA VAL A 239 -1.15 -15.23 1.77
C VAL A 239 0.10 -15.95 1.28
N PHE A 240 -0.03 -17.14 0.70
CA PHE A 240 1.12 -17.90 0.21
C PHE A 240 1.85 -17.21 -0.94
N GLY A 241 1.14 -16.52 -1.83
CA GLY A 241 1.75 -15.71 -2.88
C GLY A 241 2.62 -14.57 -2.31
N ILE A 242 2.12 -13.87 -1.29
CA ILE A 242 2.86 -12.79 -0.62
C ILE A 242 4.05 -13.35 0.16
N LEU A 243 3.88 -14.47 0.89
CA LEU A 243 4.97 -15.14 1.59
C LEU A 243 6.06 -15.58 0.63
N GLY A 244 5.71 -16.18 -0.50
CA GLY A 244 6.68 -16.55 -1.55
C GLY A 244 7.46 -15.34 -2.05
N GLY A 245 6.78 -14.23 -2.32
CA GLY A 245 7.41 -12.96 -2.70
C GLY A 245 8.34 -12.40 -1.60
N ALA A 246 7.92 -12.46 -0.34
CA ALA A 246 8.73 -12.01 0.79
C ALA A 246 9.99 -12.87 0.98
N LEU A 247 9.84 -14.19 0.91
CA LEU A 247 10.96 -15.13 1.03
C LEU A 247 11.97 -15.00 -0.12
N SER A 248 11.49 -14.75 -1.34
CA SER A 248 12.36 -14.58 -2.50
C SER A 248 13.20 -13.29 -2.46
N GLN A 249 12.81 -12.28 -1.66
CA GLN A 249 13.57 -11.04 -1.50
C GLN A 249 14.95 -11.28 -0.85
N VAL A 250 15.07 -12.27 0.05
CA VAL A 250 16.33 -12.57 0.75
C VAL A 250 17.39 -13.08 -0.23
N PRO A 251 17.16 -14.17 -1.00
CA PRO A 251 18.13 -14.64 -1.97
C PRO A 251 18.38 -13.63 -3.10
N ALA A 252 17.35 -12.91 -3.56
CA ALA A 252 17.52 -11.87 -4.57
C ALA A 252 18.42 -10.73 -4.08
N GLY A 253 18.24 -10.28 -2.84
CA GLY A 253 19.11 -9.28 -2.22
C GLY A 253 20.54 -9.76 -2.04
N TRP A 254 20.75 -11.03 -1.67
CA TRP A 254 22.07 -11.63 -1.56
C TRP A 254 22.80 -11.71 -2.91
N ILE A 255 22.11 -12.19 -3.96
CA ILE A 255 22.66 -12.25 -5.33
C ILE A 255 23.03 -10.84 -5.82
N ALA A 256 22.17 -9.85 -5.60
CA ALA A 256 22.45 -8.47 -5.98
C ALA A 256 23.69 -7.92 -5.26
N ALA A 257 23.86 -8.21 -3.96
CA ALA A 257 25.02 -7.77 -3.18
C ALA A 257 26.33 -8.41 -3.68
N VAL A 258 26.32 -9.71 -4.01
CA VAL A 258 27.49 -10.43 -4.53
C VAL A 258 27.86 -9.92 -5.92
N SER A 259 26.89 -9.73 -6.81
CA SER A 259 27.16 -9.21 -8.18
C SER A 259 27.73 -7.80 -8.16
N TYR A 260 27.29 -6.94 -7.22
CA TYR A 260 27.79 -5.56 -7.10
C TYR A 260 29.24 -5.49 -6.61
N THR A 261 29.65 -6.42 -5.76
CA THR A 261 31.04 -6.51 -5.30
C THR A 261 31.99 -6.96 -6.40
N HIS A 262 31.57 -7.86 -7.28
CA HIS A 262 32.35 -8.30 -8.44
C HIS A 262 32.55 -7.21 -9.50
N LEU A 263 31.51 -6.42 -9.80
CA LEU A 263 31.61 -5.29 -10.74
C LEU A 263 32.57 -4.20 -10.24
N ARG A 264 32.59 -3.91 -8.95
CA ARG A 264 33.46 -2.90 -8.35
C ARG A 264 34.94 -3.37 -8.28
N ALA A 265 35.17 -4.66 -8.19
CA ALA A 265 36.53 -5.22 -8.19
C ALA A 265 37.17 -5.22 -9.59
N HIS A 266 36.43 -5.01 -10.66
CA HIS A 266 36.93 -4.88 -12.04
C HIS A 266 37.16 -3.42 -12.46
N GLU A 267 36.72 -2.42 -11.67
CA GLU A 267 36.91 -0.99 -11.95
C GLU A 267 38.11 -0.38 -11.18
N THR A 268 38.79 -1.15 -10.35
CA THR A 268 40.04 -0.80 -9.66
C THR A 268 41.22 -1.61 -10.21
#